data_4c287a6cf7dbe2c4a5c83cfd98547e24
#
_entry.id   4c287a6cf7dbe2c4a5c83cfd98547e24
#
_cell.length_a   1.000
_cell.length_b   1.000
_cell.length_c   1.000
_cell.angle_alpha   90.00
_cell.angle_beta   90.00
_cell.angle_gamma   90.00
#
_symmetry.space_group_name_H-M   'P 1'
#
loop_
_entity.id
_entity.type
_entity.pdbx_description
1 polymer ?
#
loop_
_entity_poly.entity_id
_entity_poly.type
_entity_poly.pdbx_seq_one_letter_code
_entity_poly.pdbx_strand_id
1 'polypeptide(L)'
;SRFLLINIDEYDQISKSQTAFLKHLIQRTDVKERKLYSTTFEQSQRFAAFCATTNSLAPLKDESGSRRYLVIEVSGMIDTDTQGDKQIDYRQLYAQIVEEIENGEEYAFTGEREQRIIDQNADYYETPNVVSLFEDLFRMPLAGDEPLLLSPTEILSRIKEERKTNVVTQSNATLLIS
;
A
#
# COMPACT_ATOMS: atom_id res chain seq x y z
N SER A 1 11.89 3.83 20.22
CA SER A 1 10.66 3.03 20.40
C SER A 1 10.92 1.90 21.40
N ARG A 2 9.97 1.62 22.29
CA ARG A 2 10.05 0.48 23.23
C ARG A 2 9.43 -0.80 22.65
N PHE A 3 8.82 -0.71 21.48
CA PHE A 3 8.11 -1.80 20.84
C PHE A 3 8.89 -2.29 19.62
N LEU A 4 8.90 -3.59 19.42
CA LEU A 4 9.50 -4.24 18.25
C LEU A 4 8.52 -4.30 17.07
N LEU A 5 7.21 -4.34 17.36
CA LEU A 5 6.15 -4.35 16.37
C LEU A 5 5.08 -3.31 16.76
N ILE A 6 4.62 -2.55 15.79
CA ILE A 6 3.53 -1.59 15.92
C ILE A 6 2.44 -2.02 14.96
N ASN A 7 1.26 -2.36 15.50
CA ASN A 7 0.09 -2.66 14.70
C ASN A 7 -0.75 -1.40 14.50
N ILE A 8 -1.13 -1.12 13.26
CA ILE A 8 -2.04 -0.05 12.86
C ILE A 8 -3.34 -0.73 12.46
N ASP A 9 -4.33 -0.62 13.31
CA ASP A 9 -5.66 -1.16 13.00
C ASP A 9 -6.42 -0.22 12.07
N GLU A 10 -7.29 -0.78 11.22
CA GLU A 10 -8.11 -0.04 10.26
C GLU A 10 -7.31 0.95 9.39
N TYR A 11 -6.30 0.44 8.68
CA TYR A 11 -5.43 1.25 7.81
C TYR A 11 -6.18 2.09 6.78
N ASP A 12 -7.33 1.63 6.30
CA ASP A 12 -8.22 2.32 5.36
C ASP A 12 -8.79 3.63 5.91
N GLN A 13 -8.89 3.77 7.24
CA GLN A 13 -9.36 4.99 7.91
C GLN A 13 -8.29 6.10 7.97
N ILE A 14 -7.04 5.78 7.65
CA ILE A 14 -5.94 6.74 7.67
C ILE A 14 -6.13 7.77 6.54
N SER A 15 -6.07 9.06 6.90
CA SER A 15 -6.15 10.15 5.93
C SER A 15 -4.91 10.20 5.01
N LYS A 16 -5.04 10.87 3.85
CA LYS A 16 -3.91 11.05 2.91
C LYS A 16 -2.69 11.73 3.57
N SER A 17 -2.90 12.69 4.46
CA SER A 17 -1.81 13.37 5.17
C SER A 17 -1.11 12.45 6.16
N GLN A 18 -1.87 11.60 6.86
CA GLN A 18 -1.31 10.58 7.76
C GLN A 18 -0.57 9.49 7.00
N THR A 19 -1.05 9.11 5.81
CA THR A 19 -0.35 8.15 4.94
C THR A 19 1.03 8.69 4.52
N ALA A 20 1.12 9.98 4.17
CA ALA A 20 2.40 10.61 3.85
C ALA A 20 3.36 10.62 5.05
N PHE A 21 2.86 10.93 6.24
CA PHE A 21 3.64 10.86 7.47
C PHE A 21 4.10 9.42 7.78
N LEU A 22 3.23 8.44 7.63
CA LEU A 22 3.55 7.02 7.84
C LEU A 22 4.64 6.53 6.88
N LYS A 23 4.56 6.89 5.60
CA LYS A 23 5.62 6.59 4.61
C LYS A 23 6.98 7.12 5.05
N HIS A 24 7.01 8.36 5.55
CA HIS A 24 8.23 8.96 6.07
C HIS A 24 8.72 8.22 7.31
N LEU A 25 7.81 7.84 8.22
CA LEU A 25 8.14 7.12 9.44
C LEU A 25 8.70 5.72 9.16
N ILE A 26 8.12 4.99 8.22
CA ILE A 26 8.58 3.65 7.82
C ILE A 26 10.01 3.68 7.28
N GLN A 27 10.37 4.73 6.54
CA GLN A 27 11.71 4.88 5.95
C GLN A 27 12.79 5.31 6.95
N ARG A 28 12.41 5.87 8.08
CA ARG A 28 13.39 6.32 9.07
C ARG A 28 14.05 5.15 9.78
N THR A 29 15.36 5.17 9.85
CA THR A 29 16.18 4.22 10.61
C THR A 29 16.46 4.71 12.03
N ASP A 30 16.27 6.01 12.27
CA ASP A 30 16.54 6.67 13.53
C ASP A 30 15.38 7.56 13.98
N VAL A 31 15.26 7.74 15.27
CA VAL A 31 14.30 8.65 15.90
C VAL A 31 15.05 9.65 16.76
N LYS A 32 14.77 10.92 16.51
CA LYS A 32 15.29 12.01 17.36
C LYS A 32 14.18 12.42 18.31
N GLU A 33 14.39 12.18 19.59
CA GLU A 33 13.45 12.55 20.63
C GLU A 33 14.09 13.58 21.59
N ARG A 34 13.29 14.54 21.99
CA ARG A 34 13.65 15.46 23.06
C ARG A 34 12.91 15.03 24.32
N LYS A 35 13.65 14.60 25.32
CA LYS A 35 13.03 14.34 26.63
C LYS A 35 12.44 15.62 27.24
N LEU A 36 11.31 15.46 27.89
CA LEU A 36 10.72 16.55 28.69
C LEU A 36 11.80 17.14 29.63
N TYR A 37 11.94 18.46 29.59
CA TYR A 37 12.93 19.22 30.36
C TYR A 37 14.41 19.07 29.94
N SER A 38 14.71 18.39 28.81
CA SER A 38 16.07 18.35 28.26
C SER A 38 16.25 19.43 27.20
N THR A 39 17.44 20.03 27.15
CA THR A 39 17.86 20.92 26.05
C THR A 39 18.51 20.16 24.88
N THR A 40 18.83 18.88 25.08
CA THR A 40 19.50 18.04 24.10
C THR A 40 18.52 17.06 23.42
N PHE A 41 18.75 16.81 22.13
CA PHE A 41 18.08 15.77 21.41
C PHE A 41 18.87 14.46 21.57
N GLU A 42 18.18 13.39 21.91
CA GLU A 42 18.73 12.05 21.88
C GLU A 42 18.35 11.39 20.55
N GLN A 43 19.30 10.82 19.87
CA GLN A 43 19.07 10.03 18.67
C GLN A 43 19.13 8.56 19.05
N SER A 44 18.07 7.82 18.73
CA SER A 44 17.99 6.38 18.96
C SER A 44 17.65 5.66 17.68
N GLN A 45 18.20 4.47 17.50
CA GLN A 45 17.84 3.61 16.40
C GLN A 45 16.39 3.13 16.53
N ARG A 46 15.66 3.08 15.41
CA ARG A 46 14.30 2.53 15.38
C ARG A 46 14.39 1.03 15.14
N PHE A 47 13.88 0.24 16.08
CA PHE A 47 13.78 -1.22 15.97
C PHE A 47 12.37 -1.69 15.59
N ALA A 48 11.37 -0.82 15.65
CA ALA A 48 10.00 -1.20 15.40
C ALA A 48 9.74 -1.50 13.92
N ALA A 49 9.20 -2.67 13.63
CA ALA A 49 8.50 -2.97 12.39
C ALA A 49 7.04 -2.51 12.50
N PHE A 50 6.39 -2.34 11.36
CA PHE A 50 4.97 -1.97 11.28
C PHE A 50 4.20 -3.08 10.61
N CYS A 51 3.01 -3.38 11.13
CA CYS A 51 1.97 -4.11 10.43
C CYS A 51 0.68 -3.30 10.46
N ALA A 52 -0.22 -3.59 9.56
CA ALA A 52 -1.51 -2.92 9.51
C ALA A 52 -2.59 -3.91 9.11
N THR A 53 -3.82 -3.68 9.58
CA THR A 53 -5.00 -4.44 9.18
C THR A 53 -5.95 -3.55 8.40
N THR A 54 -6.67 -4.12 7.44
CA THR A 54 -7.67 -3.42 6.64
C THR A 54 -8.73 -4.40 6.13
N ASN A 55 -9.94 -3.91 5.97
CA ASN A 55 -11.03 -4.62 5.31
C ASN A 55 -11.19 -4.19 3.83
N SER A 56 -10.39 -3.22 3.37
CA SER A 56 -10.40 -2.78 1.98
C SER A 56 -9.65 -3.77 1.10
N LEU A 57 -10.24 -4.14 -0.04
CA LEU A 57 -9.56 -4.92 -1.07
C LEU A 57 -8.51 -4.10 -1.83
N ALA A 58 -8.59 -2.78 -1.78
CA ALA A 58 -7.65 -1.85 -2.40
C ALA A 58 -7.13 -0.83 -1.38
N PRO A 59 -6.28 -1.25 -0.42
CA PRO A 59 -5.80 -0.39 0.66
C PRO A 59 -4.72 0.59 0.22
N LEU A 60 -4.07 0.38 -0.92
CA LEU A 60 -2.96 1.20 -1.38
C LEU A 60 -3.46 2.41 -2.16
N LYS A 61 -3.11 3.61 -1.68
CA LYS A 61 -3.60 4.89 -2.24
C LYS A 61 -2.60 5.59 -3.16
N ASP A 62 -1.39 5.04 -3.32
CA ASP A 62 -0.31 5.71 -4.04
C ASP A 62 0.71 4.68 -4.56
N GLU A 63 0.80 4.58 -5.87
CA GLU A 63 1.68 3.65 -6.59
C GLU A 63 3.17 3.92 -6.31
N SER A 64 3.55 5.21 -6.15
CA SER A 64 4.95 5.62 -6.00
C SER A 64 5.65 5.06 -4.75
N GLY A 65 4.92 4.40 -3.88
CA GLY A 65 5.41 3.91 -2.60
C GLY A 65 5.15 2.45 -2.30
N SER A 66 4.59 1.68 -3.23
CA SER A 66 4.11 0.32 -3.01
C SER A 66 5.17 -0.65 -2.53
N ARG A 67 6.39 -0.50 -3.00
CA ARG A 67 7.55 -1.33 -2.59
C ARG A 67 7.79 -1.39 -1.07
N ARG A 68 7.17 -0.48 -0.30
CA ARG A 68 7.28 -0.44 1.17
C ARG A 68 6.26 -1.30 1.89
N TYR A 69 5.30 -1.81 1.16
CA TYR A 69 4.18 -2.57 1.69
C TYR A 69 4.25 -4.00 1.18
N LEU A 70 4.23 -4.96 2.08
CA LEU A 70 4.00 -6.35 1.74
C LEU A 70 2.53 -6.63 2.06
N VAL A 71 1.70 -6.71 1.02
CA VAL A 71 0.28 -7.01 1.17
C VAL A 71 0.11 -8.51 1.31
N ILE A 72 -0.58 -8.93 2.37
CA ILE A 72 -0.90 -10.33 2.65
C ILE A 72 -2.42 -10.43 2.71
N GLU A 73 -2.99 -11.16 1.77
CA GLU A 73 -4.41 -11.45 1.77
C GLU A 73 -4.69 -12.64 2.69
N VAL A 74 -5.60 -12.42 3.64
CA VAL A 74 -6.04 -13.47 4.55
C VAL A 74 -7.30 -14.11 3.96
N SER A 75 -7.14 -15.31 3.43
CA SER A 75 -8.25 -16.11 2.92
C SER A 75 -8.72 -17.11 3.98
N GLY A 76 -10.00 -17.05 4.34
CA GLY A 76 -10.64 -18.01 5.21
C GLY A 76 -10.84 -17.55 6.66
N MET A 77 -11.31 -18.45 7.49
CA MET A 77 -11.57 -18.20 8.91
C MET A 77 -10.28 -18.29 9.71
N ILE A 78 -10.15 -17.40 10.69
CA ILE A 78 -9.06 -17.48 11.68
C ILE A 78 -9.21 -18.80 12.45
N ASP A 79 -8.17 -19.60 12.43
CA ASP A 79 -8.08 -20.79 13.28
C ASP A 79 -7.77 -20.32 14.71
N THR A 80 -8.77 -20.35 15.56
CA THR A 80 -8.65 -19.94 16.97
C THR A 80 -8.11 -21.06 17.88
N ASP A 81 -7.93 -22.27 17.33
CA ASP A 81 -7.34 -23.38 18.07
C ASP A 81 -5.82 -23.22 18.18
N THR A 82 -5.42 -22.44 19.17
CA THR A 82 -4.01 -22.15 19.48
C THR A 82 -3.42 -23.16 20.48
N GLN A 83 -4.14 -24.24 20.80
CA GLN A 83 -3.71 -25.27 21.74
C GLN A 83 -3.40 -26.58 21.00
N GLY A 84 -2.50 -27.37 21.59
CA GLY A 84 -2.09 -28.67 21.03
C GLY A 84 -1.10 -28.55 19.87
N ASP A 85 -1.26 -29.42 18.87
CA ASP A 85 -0.31 -29.58 17.75
C ASP A 85 -0.21 -28.34 16.82
N LYS A 86 -1.15 -27.41 16.93
CA LYS A 86 -1.18 -26.15 16.17
C LYS A 86 -0.53 -24.97 16.89
N GLN A 87 -0.01 -25.18 18.09
CA GLN A 87 0.67 -24.13 18.82
C GLN A 87 2.01 -23.79 18.13
N ILE A 88 2.24 -22.50 17.91
CA ILE A 88 3.52 -22.03 17.37
C ILE A 88 4.61 -22.25 18.43
N ASP A 89 5.63 -23.05 18.11
CA ASP A 89 6.85 -23.10 18.91
C ASP A 89 7.71 -21.86 18.63
N TYR A 90 7.53 -20.84 19.45
CA TYR A 90 8.27 -19.59 19.31
C TYR A 90 9.79 -19.76 19.49
N ARG A 91 10.26 -20.76 20.24
CA ARG A 91 11.69 -21.00 20.39
C ARG A 91 12.29 -21.50 19.08
N GLN A 92 11.60 -22.41 18.41
CA GLN A 92 12.02 -22.92 17.11
C GLN A 92 11.92 -21.82 16.05
N LEU A 93 10.85 -21.02 16.04
CA LEU A 93 10.69 -19.89 15.13
C LEU A 93 11.84 -18.89 15.27
N TYR A 94 12.17 -18.48 16.49
CA TYR A 94 13.28 -17.54 16.71
C TYR A 94 14.64 -18.17 16.39
N ALA A 95 14.86 -19.45 16.66
CA ALA A 95 16.09 -20.13 16.29
C ALA A 95 16.28 -20.17 14.76
N GLN A 96 15.22 -20.44 14.00
CA GLN A 96 15.24 -20.39 12.55
C GLN A 96 15.57 -18.98 12.03
N ILE A 97 14.94 -17.94 12.56
CA ILE A 97 15.21 -16.55 12.16
C ILE A 97 16.67 -16.18 12.41
N VAL A 98 17.24 -16.58 13.54
CA VAL A 98 18.65 -16.33 13.86
C VAL A 98 19.55 -17.05 12.88
N GLU A 99 19.28 -18.32 12.57
CA GLU A 99 20.04 -19.10 11.59
C GLU A 99 19.99 -18.50 10.20
N GLU A 100 18.82 -18.04 9.75
CA GLU A 100 18.66 -17.36 8.45
C GLU A 100 19.49 -16.08 8.38
N ILE A 101 19.49 -15.26 9.45
CA ILE A 101 20.31 -14.05 9.55
C ILE A 101 21.82 -14.39 9.53
N GLU A 102 22.26 -15.40 10.28
CA GLU A 102 23.65 -15.84 10.33
C GLU A 102 24.12 -16.40 8.99
N ASN A 103 23.23 -17.04 8.23
CA ASN A 103 23.47 -17.50 6.87
C ASN A 103 23.46 -16.37 5.82
N GLY A 104 23.20 -15.13 6.22
CA GLY A 104 23.24 -13.95 5.35
C GLY A 104 21.95 -13.76 4.54
N GLU A 105 20.81 -14.31 4.99
CA GLU A 105 19.52 -14.03 4.34
C GLU A 105 19.22 -12.53 4.38
N GLU A 106 18.90 -11.97 3.21
CA GLU A 106 18.62 -10.55 3.07
C GLU A 106 17.20 -10.24 3.59
N TYR A 107 17.12 -9.38 4.59
CA TYR A 107 15.86 -8.86 5.13
C TYR A 107 15.29 -7.67 4.34
N ALA A 108 16.08 -7.07 3.45
CA ALA A 108 15.67 -5.96 2.59
C ALA A 108 15.32 -6.48 1.19
N PHE A 109 14.19 -6.02 0.68
CA PHE A 109 13.79 -6.32 -0.69
C PHE A 109 14.42 -5.32 -1.65
N THR A 110 15.30 -5.81 -2.53
CA THR A 110 16.01 -5.01 -3.53
C THR A 110 15.95 -5.70 -4.90
N GLY A 111 16.12 -4.92 -5.97
CA GLY A 111 16.16 -5.45 -7.32
C GLY A 111 14.92 -6.24 -7.72
N GLU A 112 15.09 -7.49 -8.15
CA GLU A 112 13.98 -8.34 -8.60
C GLU A 112 12.94 -8.64 -7.51
N ARG A 113 13.36 -8.76 -6.25
CA ARG A 113 12.43 -8.96 -5.12
C ARG A 113 11.55 -7.73 -4.92
N GLU A 114 12.12 -6.54 -5.04
CA GLU A 114 11.37 -5.28 -4.97
C GLU A 114 10.35 -5.17 -6.11
N GLN A 115 10.76 -5.53 -7.34
CA GLN A 115 9.86 -5.50 -8.49
C GLN A 115 8.69 -6.48 -8.32
N ARG A 116 8.93 -7.69 -7.81
CA ARG A 116 7.85 -8.64 -7.51
C ARG A 116 6.82 -8.08 -6.52
N ILE A 117 7.27 -7.35 -5.49
CA ILE A 117 6.35 -6.70 -4.54
C ILE A 117 5.52 -5.63 -5.24
N ILE A 118 6.13 -4.82 -6.10
CA ILE A 118 5.42 -3.80 -6.89
C ILE A 118 4.36 -4.44 -7.78
N ASP A 119 4.70 -5.51 -8.49
CA ASP A 119 3.81 -6.24 -9.38
C ASP A 119 2.64 -6.88 -8.61
N GLN A 120 2.93 -7.53 -7.47
CA GLN A 120 1.89 -8.09 -6.59
C GLN A 120 0.96 -7.02 -6.01
N ASN A 121 1.51 -5.85 -5.72
CA ASN A 121 0.74 -4.76 -5.16
C ASN A 121 -0.17 -4.05 -6.19
N ALA A 122 0.01 -4.31 -7.48
CA ALA A 122 -0.80 -3.68 -8.54
C ALA A 122 -2.30 -3.93 -8.37
N ASP A 123 -2.67 -5.11 -7.88
CA ASP A 123 -4.08 -5.51 -7.69
C ASP A 123 -4.72 -4.85 -6.44
N TYR A 124 -3.92 -4.21 -5.57
CA TYR A 124 -4.37 -3.63 -4.31
C TYR A 124 -4.49 -2.11 -4.34
N TYR A 125 -4.47 -1.50 -5.53
CA TYR A 125 -4.69 -0.06 -5.69
C TYR A 125 -6.16 0.25 -5.93
N GLU A 126 -6.61 1.34 -5.32
CA GLU A 126 -7.90 1.92 -5.63
C GLU A 126 -7.87 2.53 -7.05
N THR A 127 -8.54 1.89 -8.00
CA THR A 127 -8.72 2.47 -9.32
C THR A 127 -9.58 3.73 -9.22
N PRO A 128 -9.10 4.89 -9.67
CA PRO A 128 -9.92 6.10 -9.65
C PRO A 128 -11.24 5.89 -10.41
N ASN A 129 -12.34 6.30 -9.83
CA ASN A 129 -13.68 6.11 -10.42
C ASN A 129 -13.77 6.60 -11.88
N VAL A 130 -13.06 7.69 -12.22
CA VAL A 130 -13.02 8.20 -13.58
C VAL A 130 -12.37 7.24 -14.57
N VAL A 131 -11.35 6.50 -14.15
CA VAL A 131 -10.66 5.49 -15.00
C VAL A 131 -11.57 4.31 -15.24
N SER A 132 -12.21 3.78 -14.22
CA SER A 132 -13.19 2.69 -14.38
C SER A 132 -14.35 3.11 -15.29
N LEU A 133 -14.88 4.34 -15.14
CA LEU A 133 -15.93 4.86 -16.00
C LEU A 133 -15.45 5.07 -17.45
N PHE A 134 -14.18 5.42 -17.64
CA PHE A 134 -13.57 5.51 -18.96
C PHE A 134 -13.47 4.15 -19.63
N GLU A 135 -12.95 3.14 -18.93
CA GLU A 135 -12.81 1.77 -19.44
C GLU A 135 -14.15 1.13 -19.78
N ASP A 136 -15.21 1.45 -19.04
CA ASP A 136 -16.57 1.00 -19.29
C ASP A 136 -17.19 1.58 -20.59
N LEU A 137 -16.80 2.82 -20.95
CA LEU A 137 -17.43 3.57 -22.06
C LEU A 137 -16.58 3.59 -23.33
N PHE A 138 -15.28 3.41 -23.21
CA PHE A 138 -14.34 3.51 -24.31
C PHE A 138 -13.55 2.21 -24.44
N ARG A 139 -13.28 1.82 -25.69
CA ARG A 139 -12.40 0.69 -25.98
C ARG A 139 -11.32 1.08 -26.98
N MET A 140 -10.26 0.34 -27.03
CA MET A 140 -9.27 0.49 -28.09
C MET A 140 -9.90 0.20 -29.44
N PRO A 141 -9.61 1.01 -30.48
CA PRO A 141 -10.10 0.77 -31.82
C PRO A 141 -9.55 -0.56 -32.37
N LEU A 142 -10.42 -1.36 -32.99
CA LEU A 142 -10.03 -2.57 -33.70
C LEU A 142 -9.61 -2.24 -35.13
N ALA A 143 -8.99 -3.21 -35.82
CA ALA A 143 -8.61 -3.03 -37.20
C ALA A 143 -9.87 -2.80 -38.08
N GLY A 144 -9.94 -1.61 -38.70
CA GLY A 144 -11.08 -1.16 -39.50
C GLY A 144 -12.03 -0.19 -38.81
N ASP A 145 -11.85 0.07 -37.51
CA ASP A 145 -12.58 1.14 -36.82
C ASP A 145 -11.96 2.53 -37.17
N GLU A 146 -12.80 3.54 -37.29
CA GLU A 146 -12.33 4.92 -37.30
C GLU A 146 -12.05 5.37 -35.85
N PRO A 147 -10.77 5.69 -35.49
CA PRO A 147 -10.45 6.10 -34.12
C PRO A 147 -11.05 7.46 -33.82
N LEU A 148 -11.67 7.57 -32.65
CA LEU A 148 -12.21 8.83 -32.17
C LEU A 148 -11.13 9.59 -31.39
N LEU A 149 -10.73 10.75 -31.89
CA LEU A 149 -9.76 11.62 -31.22
C LEU A 149 -10.49 12.56 -30.26
N LEU A 150 -10.33 12.36 -28.98
CA LEU A 150 -10.95 13.15 -27.92
C LEU A 150 -9.90 13.75 -26.97
N SER A 151 -10.11 14.98 -26.59
CA SER A 151 -9.37 15.57 -25.47
C SER A 151 -9.87 15.01 -24.14
N PRO A 152 -9.07 15.05 -23.07
CA PRO A 152 -9.50 14.61 -21.74
C PRO A 152 -10.77 15.32 -21.24
N THR A 153 -10.97 16.56 -21.61
CA THR A 153 -12.17 17.34 -21.26
C THR A 153 -13.41 16.82 -21.98
N GLU A 154 -13.29 16.44 -23.25
CA GLU A 154 -14.40 15.85 -24.02
C GLU A 154 -14.74 14.46 -23.51
N ILE A 155 -13.73 13.66 -23.12
CA ILE A 155 -13.94 12.37 -22.48
C ILE A 155 -14.74 12.54 -21.19
N LEU A 156 -14.36 13.47 -20.32
CA LEU A 156 -15.10 13.75 -19.07
C LEU A 156 -16.54 14.21 -19.34
N SER A 157 -16.76 15.04 -20.37
CA SER A 157 -18.11 15.50 -20.74
C SER A 157 -18.98 14.30 -21.15
N ARG A 158 -18.47 13.41 -21.98
CA ARG A 158 -19.18 12.18 -22.38
C ARG A 158 -19.48 11.25 -21.21
N ILE A 159 -18.50 11.03 -20.32
CA ILE A 159 -18.71 10.22 -19.09
C ILE A 159 -19.86 10.82 -18.27
N LYS A 160 -19.91 12.15 -18.11
CA LYS A 160 -20.98 12.83 -17.37
C LYS A 160 -22.35 12.66 -18.01
N GLU A 161 -22.42 12.82 -19.31
CA GLU A 161 -23.67 12.70 -20.08
C GLU A 161 -24.24 11.27 -20.02
N GLU A 162 -23.41 10.27 -20.34
CA GLU A 162 -23.81 8.87 -20.41
C GLU A 162 -24.18 8.29 -19.04
N ARG A 163 -23.41 8.60 -18.01
CA ARG A 163 -23.63 8.08 -16.66
C ARG A 163 -24.47 8.98 -15.77
N LYS A 164 -24.91 10.16 -16.26
CA LYS A 164 -25.68 11.17 -15.52
C LYS A 164 -25.10 11.44 -14.13
N THR A 165 -23.77 11.51 -14.02
CA THR A 165 -23.04 11.59 -12.75
C THR A 165 -22.37 12.95 -12.60
N ASN A 166 -22.41 13.49 -11.38
CA ASN A 166 -21.64 14.68 -10.98
C ASN A 166 -20.37 14.33 -10.20
N VAL A 167 -20.05 13.06 -10.04
CA VAL A 167 -18.89 12.59 -9.26
C VAL A 167 -17.58 12.92 -9.96
N VAL A 168 -17.61 13.01 -11.31
CA VAL A 168 -16.42 13.32 -12.11
C VAL A 168 -16.27 14.84 -12.23
N THR A 169 -15.15 15.38 -11.75
CA THR A 169 -14.82 16.81 -11.76
C THR A 169 -13.74 17.14 -12.80
N GLN A 170 -13.55 18.42 -13.10
CA GLN A 170 -12.51 18.88 -14.04
C GLN A 170 -11.09 18.43 -13.62
N SER A 171 -10.82 18.32 -12.31
CA SER A 171 -9.55 17.83 -11.79
C SER A 171 -9.25 16.36 -12.15
N ASN A 172 -10.27 15.58 -12.52
CA ASN A 172 -10.10 14.20 -12.97
C ASN A 172 -9.54 14.10 -14.40
N ALA A 173 -9.51 15.21 -15.18
CA ALA A 173 -8.93 15.20 -16.53
C ALA A 173 -7.46 14.77 -16.54
N THR A 174 -6.71 15.13 -15.49
CA THR A 174 -5.29 14.79 -15.37
C THR A 174 -5.07 13.28 -15.24
N LEU A 175 -6.01 12.55 -14.64
CA LEU A 175 -5.94 11.10 -14.47
C LEU A 175 -6.15 10.33 -15.78
N LEU A 176 -6.69 10.97 -16.82
CA LEU A 176 -6.90 10.37 -18.14
C LEU A 176 -5.70 10.54 -19.08
N ILE A 177 -4.64 11.23 -18.63
CA ILE A 177 -3.44 11.54 -19.43
C ILE A 177 -2.25 10.67 -18.97
N SER A 178 -2.29 10.15 -17.75
CA SER A 178 -1.25 9.29 -17.16
C SER A 178 -1.38 7.87 -17.68
#